data_0a073e72988eb9f15c824b7633372d80
#
_entry.id   0a073e72988eb9f15c824b7633372d80
#
_cell.length_a   1.000
_cell.length_b   1.000
_cell.length_c   1.000
_cell.angle_alpha   90.00
_cell.angle_beta   90.00
_cell.angle_gamma   90.00
#
_symmetry.space_group_name_H-M   'P 1'
#
loop_
_entity.id
_entity.type
_entity.pdbx_description
1 polymer ?
#
loop_
_entity_poly.entity_id
_entity_poly.type
_entity_poly.pdbx_seq_one_letter_code
_entity_poly.pdbx_strand_id
1 'polypeptide(L)'
;MEMNAVERIDKLLNPRSIAIVGASQAPNKLAGQLIPALREGGYQGAIYPVNPRYQEVAGLACYGSVAQIPHEVDHCVIVVGKERVPQVLEECRARRVPGASIYTSGYAEASAGGRQAQQTLEELAQGMTFIGPNCMGFSNLV
;
A
#
# COMPACT_ATOMS: atom_id res chain seq x y z
N MET A 1 -11.24 -17.00 10.50
CA MET A 1 -9.96 -17.73 10.63
C MET A 1 -8.82 -16.76 10.31
N GLU A 2 -7.85 -16.68 11.16
CA GLU A 2 -6.70 -15.83 10.91
C GLU A 2 -5.76 -16.50 9.89
N MET A 3 -5.28 -15.69 8.95
CA MET A 3 -4.33 -16.13 7.92
C MET A 3 -2.98 -16.44 8.57
N ASN A 4 -2.36 -17.56 8.22
CA ASN A 4 -1.04 -17.91 8.71
C ASN A 4 0.07 -17.08 8.01
N ALA A 5 1.31 -17.16 8.52
CA ALA A 5 2.42 -16.36 8.00
C ALA A 5 2.74 -16.67 6.53
N VAL A 6 2.64 -17.94 6.13
CA VAL A 6 2.92 -18.36 4.74
C VAL A 6 1.88 -17.78 3.78
N GLU A 7 0.62 -17.83 4.15
CA GLU A 7 -0.47 -17.25 3.36
C GLU A 7 -0.32 -15.72 3.22
N ARG A 8 0.09 -15.02 4.29
CA ARG A 8 0.37 -13.58 4.21
C ARG A 8 1.52 -13.25 3.28
N ILE A 9 2.58 -14.06 3.31
CA ILE A 9 3.73 -13.87 2.41
C ILE A 9 3.32 -14.15 0.96
N ASP A 10 2.53 -15.19 0.71
CA ASP A 10 2.03 -15.46 -0.63
C ASP A 10 1.18 -14.28 -1.17
N LYS A 11 0.29 -13.74 -0.35
CA LYS A 11 -0.48 -12.55 -0.71
C LYS A 11 0.38 -11.31 -0.97
N LEU A 12 1.50 -11.19 -0.28
CA LEU A 12 2.46 -10.11 -0.51
C LEU A 12 3.18 -10.27 -1.86
N LEU A 13 3.59 -11.48 -2.20
CA LEU A 13 4.35 -11.77 -3.41
C LEU A 13 3.47 -11.96 -4.65
N ASN A 14 2.27 -12.51 -4.48
CA ASN A 14 1.35 -12.86 -5.55
C ASN A 14 -0.06 -12.26 -5.30
N PRO A 15 -0.18 -10.95 -5.12
CA PRO A 15 -1.48 -10.36 -4.82
C PRO A 15 -2.44 -10.45 -6.01
N ARG A 16 -3.69 -10.81 -5.75
CA ARG A 16 -4.77 -10.80 -6.74
C ARG A 16 -5.43 -9.44 -6.86
N SER A 17 -5.23 -8.59 -5.85
CA SER A 17 -5.73 -7.22 -5.83
C SER A 17 -4.75 -6.30 -5.10
N ILE A 18 -4.57 -5.11 -5.64
CA ILE A 18 -3.67 -4.09 -5.11
C ILE A 18 -4.43 -2.78 -4.96
N ALA A 19 -4.43 -2.22 -3.75
CA ALA A 19 -4.86 -0.85 -3.52
C ALA A 19 -3.63 0.08 -3.55
N ILE A 20 -3.75 1.21 -4.22
CA ILE A 20 -2.69 2.22 -4.27
C ILE A 20 -3.18 3.47 -3.54
N VAL A 21 -2.74 3.64 -2.31
CA VAL A 21 -3.13 4.77 -1.46
C VAL A 21 -2.22 5.96 -1.72
N GLY A 22 -2.81 7.06 -2.12
CA GLY A 22 -2.11 8.23 -2.62
C GLY A 22 -1.95 8.22 -4.14
N ALA A 23 -2.69 7.37 -4.85
CA ALA A 23 -2.68 7.30 -6.31
C ALA A 23 -2.88 8.69 -6.93
N SER A 24 -2.18 8.97 -8.02
CA SER A 24 -2.17 10.28 -8.66
C SER A 24 -2.29 10.16 -10.16
N GLN A 25 -2.81 11.22 -10.79
CA GLN A 25 -2.79 11.39 -12.24
C GLN A 25 -1.49 12.04 -12.74
N ALA A 26 -0.62 12.51 -11.85
CA ALA A 26 0.62 13.22 -12.20
C ALA A 26 1.70 12.24 -12.68
N PRO A 27 2.07 12.23 -13.98
CA PRO A 27 2.99 11.24 -14.54
C PRO A 27 4.45 11.43 -14.08
N ASN A 28 4.79 12.59 -13.54
CA ASN A 28 6.13 12.91 -13.04
C ASN A 28 6.33 12.53 -11.56
N LYS A 29 5.32 11.96 -10.91
CA LYS A 29 5.39 11.52 -9.52
C LYS A 29 5.35 9.99 -9.46
N LEU A 30 6.01 9.41 -8.45
CA LEU A 30 5.96 7.97 -8.20
C LEU A 30 4.53 7.46 -8.16
N ALA A 31 3.65 8.13 -7.41
CA ALA A 31 2.25 7.75 -7.29
C ALA A 31 1.50 7.71 -8.63
N GLY A 32 1.89 8.53 -9.61
CA GLY A 32 1.31 8.52 -10.95
C GLY A 32 1.92 7.49 -11.90
N GLN A 33 3.05 6.90 -11.52
CA GLN A 33 3.76 5.91 -12.35
C GLN A 33 3.40 4.47 -11.99
N LEU A 34 2.83 4.24 -10.81
CA LEU A 34 2.60 2.88 -10.29
C LEU A 34 1.61 2.07 -11.13
N ILE A 35 0.46 2.64 -11.50
CA ILE A 35 -0.53 1.92 -12.30
C ILE A 35 -0.01 1.61 -13.71
N PRO A 36 0.58 2.58 -14.43
CA PRO A 36 1.22 2.27 -15.71
C PRO A 36 2.29 1.19 -15.59
N ALA A 37 3.14 1.23 -14.57
CA ALA A 37 4.18 0.24 -14.34
C ALA A 37 3.62 -1.17 -14.09
N LEU A 38 2.55 -1.29 -13.31
CA LEU A 38 1.88 -2.57 -13.08
C LEU A 38 1.32 -3.14 -14.39
N ARG A 39 0.69 -2.31 -15.21
CA ARG A 39 0.12 -2.72 -16.50
C ARG A 39 1.20 -3.15 -17.49
N GLU A 40 2.28 -2.37 -17.60
CA GLU A 40 3.43 -2.68 -18.47
C GLU A 40 4.14 -3.97 -18.01
N GLY A 41 4.21 -4.20 -16.70
CA GLY A 41 4.74 -5.43 -16.11
C GLY A 41 3.84 -6.65 -16.27
N GLY A 42 2.65 -6.51 -16.86
CA GLY A 42 1.74 -7.62 -17.12
C GLY A 42 0.86 -8.03 -15.94
N TYR A 43 0.72 -7.17 -14.92
CA TYR A 43 -0.16 -7.48 -13.79
C TYR A 43 -1.62 -7.63 -14.24
N GLN A 44 -2.23 -8.76 -13.92
CA GLN A 44 -3.59 -9.13 -14.33
C GLN A 44 -4.63 -9.00 -13.21
N GLY A 45 -4.20 -8.68 -12.00
CA GLY A 45 -5.09 -8.53 -10.85
C GLY A 45 -5.87 -7.22 -10.85
N ALA A 46 -6.77 -7.07 -9.89
CA ALA A 46 -7.53 -5.84 -9.70
C ALA A 46 -6.65 -4.73 -9.11
N ILE A 47 -6.83 -3.51 -9.58
CA ILE A 47 -6.13 -2.32 -9.07
C ILE A 47 -7.17 -1.32 -8.55
N TYR A 48 -7.04 -0.90 -7.30
CA TYR A 48 -7.92 0.05 -6.64
C TYR A 48 -7.16 1.32 -6.26
N PRO A 49 -7.23 2.38 -7.10
CA PRO A 49 -6.66 3.67 -6.71
C PRO A 49 -7.41 4.25 -5.52
N VAL A 50 -6.68 4.85 -4.57
CA VAL A 50 -7.26 5.51 -3.39
C VAL A 50 -6.68 6.91 -3.27
N ASN A 51 -7.53 7.92 -3.44
CA ASN A 51 -7.21 9.32 -3.22
C ASN A 51 -8.51 10.12 -3.12
N PRO A 52 -8.75 10.89 -2.04
CA PRO A 52 -9.99 11.67 -1.90
C PRO A 52 -10.15 12.79 -2.92
N ARG A 53 -9.10 13.15 -3.65
CA ARG A 53 -9.12 14.22 -4.66
C ARG A 53 -9.63 13.79 -6.02
N TYR A 54 -9.68 12.48 -6.30
CA TYR A 54 -10.04 11.98 -7.62
C TYR A 54 -11.22 11.02 -7.55
N GLN A 55 -12.05 11.02 -8.59
CA GLN A 55 -13.08 9.99 -8.79
C GLN A 55 -12.60 8.87 -9.73
N GLU A 56 -11.58 9.16 -10.53
CA GLU A 56 -10.98 8.24 -11.48
C GLU A 56 -9.48 8.50 -11.59
N VAL A 57 -8.69 7.44 -11.65
CA VAL A 57 -7.25 7.50 -11.92
C VAL A 57 -6.91 6.40 -12.93
N ALA A 58 -6.25 6.77 -14.02
CA ALA A 58 -5.83 5.85 -15.08
C ALA A 58 -6.96 4.98 -15.65
N GLY A 59 -8.17 5.53 -15.75
CA GLY A 59 -9.36 4.83 -16.23
C GLY A 59 -10.03 3.92 -15.20
N LEU A 60 -9.57 3.91 -13.96
CA LEU A 60 -10.12 3.10 -12.87
C LEU A 60 -10.88 3.96 -11.86
N ALA A 61 -11.98 3.45 -11.33
CA ALA A 61 -12.68 4.10 -10.24
C ALA A 61 -11.75 4.32 -9.04
N CYS A 62 -11.71 5.55 -8.52
CA CYS A 62 -10.86 5.93 -7.39
C CYS A 62 -11.72 6.07 -6.14
N TYR A 63 -11.27 5.48 -5.05
CA TYR A 63 -11.97 5.50 -3.76
C TYR A 63 -11.35 6.54 -2.83
N GLY A 64 -12.17 7.13 -1.96
CA GLY A 64 -11.70 8.16 -1.01
C GLY A 64 -10.83 7.60 0.11
N SER A 65 -10.99 6.33 0.46
CA SER A 65 -10.21 5.63 1.48
C SER A 65 -10.19 4.13 1.22
N VAL A 66 -9.29 3.41 1.87
CA VAL A 66 -9.25 1.94 1.82
C VAL A 66 -10.56 1.34 2.32
N ALA A 67 -11.16 1.96 3.35
CA ALA A 67 -12.43 1.52 3.92
C ALA A 67 -13.59 1.53 2.91
N GLN A 68 -13.53 2.36 1.88
CA GLN A 68 -14.58 2.49 0.87
C GLN A 68 -14.47 1.49 -0.29
N ILE A 69 -13.38 0.73 -0.39
CA ILE A 69 -13.20 -0.27 -1.44
C ILE A 69 -14.19 -1.42 -1.18
N PRO A 70 -15.11 -1.74 -2.13
CA PRO A 70 -16.14 -2.77 -1.90
C PRO A 70 -15.65 -4.21 -2.11
N HIS A 71 -14.36 -4.40 -2.32
CA HIS A 71 -13.74 -5.70 -2.62
C HIS A 71 -12.62 -6.02 -1.63
N GLU A 72 -12.23 -7.28 -1.56
CA GLU A 72 -11.04 -7.68 -0.80
C GLU A 72 -9.78 -7.12 -1.44
N VAL A 73 -8.83 -6.73 -0.60
CA VAL A 73 -7.53 -6.21 -1.01
C VAL A 73 -6.43 -7.09 -0.43
N ASP A 74 -5.60 -7.65 -1.30
CA ASP A 74 -4.49 -8.52 -0.89
C ASP A 74 -3.25 -7.72 -0.49
N HIS A 75 -3.02 -6.60 -1.16
CA HIS A 75 -1.83 -5.78 -0.93
C HIS A 75 -2.17 -4.29 -1.05
N CYS A 76 -1.65 -3.50 -0.13
CA CYS A 76 -1.82 -2.06 -0.13
C CYS A 76 -0.47 -1.37 -0.35
N VAL A 77 -0.37 -0.60 -1.43
CA VAL A 77 0.80 0.25 -1.70
C VAL A 77 0.52 1.64 -1.15
N ILE A 78 1.33 2.10 -0.21
CA ILE A 78 1.10 3.34 0.52
C ILE A 78 2.11 4.40 0.08
N VAL A 79 1.62 5.44 -0.59
CA VAL A 79 2.41 6.55 -1.15
C VAL A 79 1.77 7.88 -0.70
N VAL A 80 1.73 8.10 0.59
CA VAL A 80 1.18 9.32 1.20
C VAL A 80 2.22 9.97 2.11
N GLY A 81 1.97 11.19 2.56
CA GLY A 81 2.81 11.84 3.56
C GLY A 81 2.89 11.04 4.85
N LYS A 82 4.03 11.14 5.53
CA LYS A 82 4.35 10.41 6.76
C LYS A 82 3.24 10.49 7.82
N GLU A 83 2.65 11.65 7.96
CA GLU A 83 1.59 11.93 8.95
C GLU A 83 0.28 11.15 8.67
N ARG A 84 0.08 10.69 7.44
CA ARG A 84 -1.14 9.96 7.04
C ARG A 84 -0.96 8.44 7.09
N VAL A 85 0.26 7.94 7.14
CA VAL A 85 0.56 6.50 7.11
C VAL A 85 -0.10 5.74 8.27
N PRO A 86 -0.08 6.23 9.53
CA PRO A 86 -0.75 5.52 10.63
C PRO A 86 -2.24 5.30 10.40
N GLN A 87 -2.96 6.31 9.93
CA GLN A 87 -4.39 6.19 9.62
C GLN A 87 -4.65 5.16 8.51
N VAL A 88 -3.83 5.16 7.47
CA VAL A 88 -3.95 4.20 6.37
C VAL A 88 -3.73 2.77 6.86
N LEU A 89 -2.75 2.55 7.73
CA LEU A 89 -2.49 1.23 8.32
C LEU A 89 -3.66 0.76 9.19
N GLU A 90 -4.28 1.65 9.95
CA GLU A 90 -5.48 1.32 10.72
C GLU A 90 -6.64 0.90 9.81
N GLU A 91 -6.86 1.59 8.70
CA GLU A 91 -7.86 1.22 7.71
C GLU A 91 -7.55 -0.14 7.08
N CYS A 92 -6.30 -0.40 6.72
CA CYS A 92 -5.86 -1.69 6.20
C CYS A 92 -6.11 -2.81 7.22
N ARG A 93 -5.80 -2.57 8.48
CA ARG A 93 -6.02 -3.52 9.56
C ARG A 93 -7.51 -3.82 9.74
N ALA A 94 -8.35 -2.79 9.76
CA ALA A 94 -9.81 -2.94 9.88
C ALA A 94 -10.40 -3.73 8.71
N ARG A 95 -9.83 -3.58 7.53
CA ARG A 95 -10.20 -4.30 6.31
C ARG A 95 -9.52 -5.66 6.16
N ARG A 96 -8.67 -6.05 7.12
CA ARG A 96 -7.91 -7.30 7.10
C ARG A 96 -7.04 -7.46 5.86
N VAL A 97 -6.46 -6.37 5.38
CA VAL A 97 -5.48 -6.41 4.29
C VAL A 97 -4.21 -7.12 4.79
N PRO A 98 -3.80 -8.23 4.16
CA PRO A 98 -2.71 -9.05 4.71
C PRO A 98 -1.32 -8.47 4.49
N GLY A 99 -1.14 -7.55 3.54
CA GLY A 99 0.18 -6.99 3.23
C GLY A 99 0.16 -5.55 2.81
N ALA A 100 1.27 -4.85 3.03
CA ALA A 100 1.45 -3.47 2.62
C ALA A 100 2.90 -3.18 2.23
N SER A 101 3.09 -2.27 1.27
CA SER A 101 4.38 -1.66 0.95
C SER A 101 4.30 -0.17 1.22
N ILE A 102 5.24 0.37 2.01
CA ILE A 102 5.25 1.76 2.43
C ILE A 102 6.44 2.47 1.78
N TYR A 103 6.15 3.42 0.91
CA TYR A 103 7.14 4.20 0.16
C TYR A 103 7.48 5.55 0.82
N THR A 104 6.92 5.82 1.97
CA THR A 104 7.11 7.07 2.69
C THR A 104 8.47 7.10 3.40
N SER A 105 9.22 8.18 3.23
CA SER A 105 10.52 8.42 3.90
C SER A 105 10.35 9.20 5.21
N GLY A 106 11.45 9.41 5.93
CA GLY A 106 11.48 10.22 7.16
C GLY A 106 11.30 9.42 8.44
N TYR A 107 11.54 8.11 8.39
CA TYR A 107 11.48 7.23 9.56
C TYR A 107 12.89 7.01 10.18
N ALA A 108 13.24 5.76 10.51
CA ALA A 108 14.48 5.43 11.23
C ALA A 108 15.76 5.94 10.55
N GLU A 109 15.75 6.02 9.22
CA GLU A 109 16.87 6.53 8.41
C GLU A 109 17.12 8.04 8.59
N ALA A 110 16.16 8.80 9.10
CA ALA A 110 16.25 10.24 9.20
C ALA A 110 16.67 10.75 10.60
N SER A 111 16.16 10.14 11.67
CA SER A 111 16.37 10.64 13.04
C SER A 111 15.90 9.66 14.11
N ALA A 112 16.21 9.98 15.40
CA ALA A 112 15.68 9.25 16.55
C ALA A 112 14.15 9.33 16.65
N GLY A 113 13.56 10.50 16.34
CA GLY A 113 12.10 10.66 16.25
C GLY A 113 11.49 9.79 15.13
N GLY A 114 12.23 9.62 14.03
CA GLY A 114 11.85 8.72 12.93
C GLY A 114 11.84 7.26 13.37
N ARG A 115 12.78 6.82 14.22
CA ARG A 115 12.78 5.46 14.77
C ARG A 115 11.56 5.19 15.65
N GLN A 116 11.16 6.14 16.47
CA GLN A 116 9.96 6.03 17.30
C GLN A 116 8.69 5.96 16.43
N ALA A 117 8.62 6.78 15.40
CA ALA A 117 7.51 6.73 14.44
C ALA A 117 7.44 5.39 13.71
N GLN A 118 8.58 4.82 13.31
CA GLN A 118 8.65 3.50 12.70
C GLN A 118 8.17 2.42 13.66
N GLN A 119 8.56 2.45 14.92
CA GLN A 119 8.09 1.51 15.93
C GLN A 119 6.56 1.57 16.08
N THR A 120 5.98 2.77 16.07
CA THR A 120 4.52 2.95 16.09
C THR A 120 3.86 2.27 14.87
N LEU A 121 4.46 2.39 13.68
CA LEU A 121 3.95 1.71 12.48
C LEU A 121 4.00 0.19 12.62
N GLU A 122 5.08 -0.34 13.18
CA GLU A 122 5.24 -1.78 13.42
C GLU A 122 4.15 -2.31 14.37
N GLU A 123 3.82 -1.54 15.39
CA GLU A 123 2.72 -1.87 16.31
C GLU A 123 1.36 -1.85 15.62
N LEU A 124 1.09 -0.83 14.81
CA LEU A 124 -0.16 -0.71 14.05
C LEU A 124 -0.30 -1.81 12.99
N ALA A 125 0.80 -2.27 12.42
CA ALA A 125 0.84 -3.28 11.39
C ALA A 125 0.85 -4.73 11.93
N GLN A 126 0.63 -4.94 13.23
CA GLN A 126 0.54 -6.29 13.80
C GLN A 126 -0.50 -7.13 13.08
N GLY A 127 -0.12 -8.35 12.69
CA GLY A 127 -0.96 -9.24 11.89
C GLY A 127 -0.91 -9.00 10.39
N MET A 128 -0.17 -7.98 9.93
CA MET A 128 0.12 -7.72 8.52
C MET A 128 1.58 -8.02 8.22
N THR A 129 1.87 -8.39 6.98
CA THR A 129 3.24 -8.41 6.44
C THR A 129 3.45 -7.12 5.68
N PHE A 130 4.49 -6.34 6.02
CA PHE A 130 4.74 -5.09 5.30
C PHE A 130 6.22 -4.91 4.94
N ILE A 131 6.46 -4.11 3.92
CA ILE A 131 7.76 -3.71 3.39
C ILE A 131 7.88 -2.19 3.52
N GLY A 132 8.97 -1.73 4.07
CA GLY A 132 9.18 -0.33 4.34
C GLY A 132 9.21 -0.02 5.85
N PRO A 133 9.10 1.24 6.28
CA PRO A 133 8.92 2.44 5.44
C PRO A 133 10.13 2.75 4.54
N ASN A 134 9.98 3.74 3.65
CA ASN A 134 10.98 4.14 2.66
C ASN A 134 11.40 2.99 1.71
N CYS A 135 10.41 2.23 1.26
CA CYS A 135 10.63 1.10 0.37
C CYS A 135 10.78 1.57 -1.08
N MET A 136 11.72 0.96 -1.82
CA MET A 136 11.85 1.13 -3.27
C MET A 136 11.16 0.00 -4.05
N GLY A 137 10.46 -0.88 -3.33
CA GLY A 137 9.76 -2.01 -3.91
C GLY A 137 10.57 -3.30 -3.90
N PHE A 138 9.98 -4.32 -4.48
CA PHE A 138 10.61 -5.62 -4.70
C PHE A 138 10.10 -6.21 -6.02
N SER A 139 10.79 -7.21 -6.53
CA SER A 139 10.39 -7.90 -7.75
C SER A 139 10.20 -9.38 -7.47
N ASN A 140 9.10 -9.92 -7.95
CA ASN A 140 8.84 -11.35 -7.96
C ASN A 140 8.97 -11.84 -9.41
N LEU A 141 9.95 -12.70 -9.65
CA LEU A 141 10.32 -13.19 -10.98
C LEU A 141 9.72 -14.58 -11.30
N VAL A 142 8.76 -15.02 -10.50
CA VAL A 142 8.11 -16.33 -10.68
C VAL A 142 6.86 -16.20 -11.54
#